data_a48408f535f8faaa0f00198615d6487a
#
_entry.id   a48408f535f8faaa0f00198615d6487a
#
_cell.length_a   1.000
_cell.length_b   1.000
_cell.length_c   1.000
_cell.angle_alpha   90.00
_cell.angle_beta   90.00
_cell.angle_gamma   90.00
#
_symmetry.space_group_name_H-M   'P 1'
#
loop_
_entity.id
_entity.type
_entity.pdbx_description
1 polymer ?
#
loop_
_entity_poly.entity_id
_entity_poly.type
_entity_poly.pdbx_seq_one_letter_code
_entity_poly.pdbx_strand_id
1 'polypeptide(L)'
;MFDKLLSTPLVTAAAASLDLVAFPCAGSGSAGLRGWREILPADWRFTIACLPGRETSYGQPFARDMARLADDIAQELRGRRAQHPDLPLVLFGHSMGGLLAQLVAHRVPADALVVAACPPPGRRDAEDDGRPLDHDELRREVAGMLQAVSPIEPGLLDELVGLTAPVLAADIELLATYRAPTTPLSCGIWALYGDGDPIEPLPWAAETTAAAECRVLSGSHFFVQESPRAVVAELRRCLTPVRGGKA
;
A
#
# COMPACT_ATOMS: atom_id res chain seq x y z
N MET A 1 3.79 -19.68 6.66
CA MET A 1 2.98 -18.68 7.39
C MET A 1 3.96 -17.74 8.06
N PHE A 2 3.86 -16.45 7.77
CA PHE A 2 4.70 -15.42 8.40
C PHE A 2 4.08 -15.00 9.74
N ASP A 3 4.94 -14.59 10.68
CA ASP A 3 4.46 -14.10 11.98
C ASP A 3 4.07 -12.62 11.86
N LYS A 4 2.83 -12.31 12.21
CA LYS A 4 2.31 -10.94 12.37
C LYS A 4 2.70 -9.96 11.26
N LEU A 5 1.97 -10.02 10.15
CA LEU A 5 2.17 -9.15 8.98
C LEU A 5 1.56 -7.74 9.14
N LEU A 6 0.80 -7.50 10.19
CA LEU A 6 0.15 -6.22 10.44
C LEU A 6 0.65 -5.58 11.73
N SER A 7 1.00 -4.30 11.67
CA SER A 7 1.39 -3.53 12.86
C SER A 7 0.24 -3.45 13.88
N THR A 8 0.59 -3.22 15.15
CA THR A 8 -0.44 -2.99 16.17
C THR A 8 -1.05 -1.61 15.97
N PRO A 9 -2.38 -1.48 15.83
CA PRO A 9 -3.04 -0.19 15.71
C PRO A 9 -3.00 0.57 17.04
N LEU A 10 -2.98 1.91 16.98
CA LEU A 10 -3.00 2.77 18.18
C LEU A 10 -4.41 2.97 18.73
N VAL A 11 -5.42 3.00 17.87
CA VAL A 11 -6.83 3.18 18.27
C VAL A 11 -7.46 1.81 18.50
N THR A 12 -8.19 1.63 19.59
CA THR A 12 -8.96 0.41 19.84
C THR A 12 -10.14 0.32 18.87
N ALA A 13 -10.53 -0.89 18.49
CA ALA A 13 -11.65 -1.09 17.57
C ALA A 13 -12.98 -0.59 18.13
N ALA A 14 -13.17 -0.61 19.46
CA ALA A 14 -14.40 -0.12 20.12
C ALA A 14 -14.60 1.39 19.99
N ALA A 15 -13.51 2.16 19.83
CA ALA A 15 -13.55 3.61 19.64
C ALA A 15 -13.39 4.02 18.17
N ALA A 16 -13.16 3.07 17.28
CA ALA A 16 -12.89 3.35 15.87
C ALA A 16 -14.17 3.46 15.05
N SER A 17 -14.17 4.39 14.09
CA SER A 17 -15.21 4.51 13.08
C SER A 17 -14.84 3.83 11.75
N LEU A 18 -13.56 3.43 11.58
CA LEU A 18 -13.01 2.84 10.37
C LEU A 18 -11.69 2.14 10.67
N ASP A 19 -11.43 1.00 10.01
CA ASP A 19 -10.15 0.28 10.04
C ASP A 19 -9.41 0.51 8.70
N LEU A 20 -8.37 1.34 8.72
CA LEU A 20 -7.52 1.64 7.56
C LEU A 20 -6.26 0.78 7.63
N VAL A 21 -6.07 -0.08 6.63
CA VAL A 21 -4.88 -0.92 6.49
C VAL A 21 -4.08 -0.45 5.29
N ALA A 22 -2.85 -0.02 5.51
CA ALA A 22 -1.98 0.54 4.49
C ALA A 22 -0.86 -0.43 4.09
N PHE A 23 -0.63 -0.56 2.79
CA PHE A 23 0.39 -1.39 2.16
C PHE A 23 1.43 -0.47 1.51
N PRO A 24 2.69 -0.52 1.96
CA PRO A 24 3.75 0.35 1.46
C PRO A 24 4.20 -0.05 0.04
N CYS A 25 4.91 0.85 -0.65
CA CYS A 25 5.54 0.59 -1.94
C CYS A 25 6.73 -0.37 -1.81
N ALA A 26 7.21 -0.89 -2.95
CA ALA A 26 8.40 -1.73 -3.02
C ALA A 26 9.61 -1.04 -2.37
N GLY A 27 10.48 -1.81 -1.72
CA GLY A 27 11.67 -1.31 -1.05
C GLY A 27 11.40 -0.56 0.26
N SER A 28 10.15 -0.21 0.57
CA SER A 28 9.80 0.54 1.78
C SER A 28 9.21 -0.36 2.88
N GLY A 29 9.01 0.26 4.03
CA GLY A 29 8.34 -0.34 5.17
C GLY A 29 7.34 0.63 5.80
N SER A 30 7.04 0.43 7.06
CA SER A 30 6.10 1.28 7.81
C SER A 30 6.61 2.71 8.00
N ALA A 31 7.90 2.96 7.89
CA ALA A 31 8.54 4.26 8.13
C ALA A 31 7.95 5.36 7.23
N GLY A 32 7.74 5.08 5.94
CA GLY A 32 7.18 6.04 4.97
C GLY A 32 5.74 6.49 5.25
N LEU A 33 5.00 5.74 6.08
CA LEU A 33 3.61 6.03 6.42
C LEU A 33 3.41 6.35 7.92
N ARG A 34 4.48 6.33 8.71
CA ARG A 34 4.40 6.52 10.17
C ARG A 34 3.81 7.87 10.56
N GLY A 35 4.18 8.93 9.84
CA GLY A 35 3.67 10.29 10.06
C GLY A 35 2.16 10.45 9.83
N TRP A 36 1.52 9.49 9.15
CA TRP A 36 0.07 9.50 8.97
C TRP A 36 -0.71 9.41 10.27
N ARG A 37 -0.13 8.78 11.30
CA ARG A 37 -0.74 8.65 12.63
C ARG A 37 -1.08 9.99 13.28
N GLU A 38 -0.33 11.04 12.94
CA GLU A 38 -0.52 12.39 13.49
C GLU A 38 -1.55 13.22 12.73
N ILE A 39 -1.89 12.82 11.50
CA ILE A 39 -2.75 13.61 10.59
C ILE A 39 -4.05 12.89 10.21
N LEU A 40 -4.14 11.58 10.44
CA LEU A 40 -5.39 10.82 10.27
C LEU A 40 -6.40 11.23 11.35
N PRO A 41 -7.72 11.09 11.09
CA PRO A 41 -8.73 11.23 12.13
C PRO A 41 -8.44 10.33 13.34
N ALA A 42 -8.61 10.88 14.55
CA ALA A 42 -8.29 10.18 15.77
C ALA A 42 -9.18 8.93 16.03
N ASP A 43 -10.33 8.87 15.37
CA ASP A 43 -11.26 7.75 15.39
C ASP A 43 -11.01 6.72 14.28
N TRP A 44 -9.93 6.86 13.47
CA TRP A 44 -9.52 5.85 12.51
C TRP A 44 -8.51 4.90 13.13
N ARG A 45 -8.81 3.62 13.08
CA ARG A 45 -7.85 2.58 13.43
C ARG A 45 -6.90 2.39 12.27
N PHE A 46 -5.64 2.78 12.44
CA PHE A 46 -4.63 2.75 11.39
C PHE A 46 -3.61 1.64 11.61
N THR A 47 -3.46 0.79 10.62
CA THR A 47 -2.53 -0.33 10.59
C THR A 47 -1.68 -0.26 9.33
N ILE A 48 -0.39 -0.60 9.43
CA ILE A 48 0.51 -0.68 8.30
C ILE A 48 0.97 -2.12 8.14
N ALA A 49 0.93 -2.64 6.92
CA ALA A 49 1.49 -3.96 6.60
C ALA A 49 3.01 -3.91 6.75
N CYS A 50 3.56 -4.84 7.54
CA CYS A 50 4.99 -5.05 7.71
C CYS A 50 5.37 -6.33 6.96
N LEU A 51 5.97 -6.15 5.78
CA LEU A 51 6.34 -7.30 4.96
C LEU A 51 7.56 -8.04 5.52
N PRO A 52 7.69 -9.34 5.25
CA PRO A 52 8.82 -10.15 5.77
C PRO A 52 10.18 -9.60 5.32
N GLY A 53 11.20 -9.82 6.14
CA GLY A 53 12.58 -9.45 5.84
C GLY A 53 12.95 -8.00 6.20
N ARG A 54 12.03 -7.24 6.82
CA ARG A 54 12.27 -5.82 7.18
C ARG A 54 11.68 -5.46 8.53
N GLU A 55 12.16 -4.36 9.13
CA GLU A 55 11.63 -3.77 10.38
C GLU A 55 11.44 -4.82 11.49
N THR A 56 10.21 -4.96 12.02
CA THR A 56 9.87 -5.94 13.06
C THR A 56 9.95 -7.38 12.59
N SER A 57 9.97 -7.60 11.28
CA SER A 57 10.12 -8.90 10.62
C SER A 57 11.52 -9.10 10.03
N TYR A 58 12.51 -8.29 10.46
CA TYR A 58 13.92 -8.45 10.08
C TYR A 58 14.42 -9.84 10.48
N GLY A 59 15.16 -10.49 9.57
CA GLY A 59 15.64 -11.87 9.77
C GLY A 59 14.67 -12.97 9.34
N GLN A 60 13.39 -12.65 9.07
CA GLN A 60 12.52 -13.57 8.36
C GLN A 60 12.88 -13.58 6.85
N PRO A 61 12.72 -14.71 6.16
CA PRO A 61 12.92 -14.76 4.71
C PRO A 61 11.94 -13.83 4.01
N PHE A 62 12.39 -13.18 2.94
CA PHE A 62 11.51 -12.38 2.08
C PHE A 62 10.38 -13.24 1.49
N ALA A 63 9.21 -12.63 1.32
CA ALA A 63 8.12 -13.24 0.57
C ALA A 63 8.54 -13.45 -0.90
N ARG A 64 8.15 -14.59 -1.48
CA ARG A 64 8.50 -14.97 -2.86
C ARG A 64 7.28 -15.25 -3.74
N ASP A 65 6.10 -15.11 -3.19
CA ASP A 65 4.82 -15.32 -3.87
C ASP A 65 3.80 -14.31 -3.34
N MET A 66 3.36 -13.42 -4.22
CA MET A 66 2.46 -12.32 -3.84
C MET A 66 1.06 -12.84 -3.51
N ALA A 67 0.58 -13.88 -4.17
CA ALA A 67 -0.71 -14.47 -3.88
C ALA A 67 -0.71 -15.11 -2.49
N ARG A 68 0.35 -15.83 -2.14
CA ARG A 68 0.53 -16.43 -0.83
C ARG A 68 0.64 -15.37 0.27
N LEU A 69 1.41 -14.30 0.03
CA LEU A 69 1.51 -13.18 0.97
C LEU A 69 0.14 -12.54 1.21
N ALA A 70 -0.64 -12.34 0.14
CA ALA A 70 -2.01 -11.84 0.25
C ALA A 70 -2.94 -12.79 1.05
N ASP A 71 -2.78 -14.11 0.91
CA ASP A 71 -3.53 -15.12 1.68
C ASP A 71 -3.22 -15.01 3.18
N ASP A 72 -1.94 -14.91 3.54
CA ASP A 72 -1.49 -14.82 4.94
C ASP A 72 -1.99 -13.51 5.58
N ILE A 73 -1.91 -12.36 4.88
CA ILE A 73 -2.45 -11.08 5.36
C ILE A 73 -3.98 -11.14 5.50
N ALA A 74 -4.67 -11.67 4.50
CA ALA A 74 -6.12 -11.79 4.52
C ALA A 74 -6.60 -12.70 5.68
N GLN A 75 -5.86 -13.72 6.02
CA GLN A 75 -6.16 -14.57 7.18
C GLN A 75 -6.11 -13.76 8.49
N GLU A 76 -5.08 -12.92 8.68
CA GLU A 76 -4.98 -12.04 9.85
C GLU A 76 -6.14 -11.03 9.90
N LEU A 77 -6.48 -10.43 8.74
CA LEU A 77 -7.60 -9.48 8.63
C LEU A 77 -8.96 -10.13 8.90
N ARG A 78 -9.20 -11.36 8.42
CA ARG A 78 -10.45 -12.10 8.74
C ARG A 78 -10.61 -12.29 10.24
N GLY A 79 -9.54 -12.64 10.96
CA GLY A 79 -9.55 -12.76 12.42
C GLY A 79 -9.93 -11.44 13.11
N ARG A 80 -9.39 -10.31 12.63
CA ARG A 80 -9.73 -8.98 13.16
C ARG A 80 -11.19 -8.60 12.85
N ARG A 81 -11.64 -8.85 11.62
CA ARG A 81 -12.99 -8.52 11.16
C ARG A 81 -14.05 -9.35 11.89
N ALA A 82 -13.76 -10.61 12.21
CA ALA A 82 -14.67 -11.45 13.00
C ALA A 82 -14.92 -10.90 14.41
N GLN A 83 -13.95 -10.19 14.98
CA GLN A 83 -14.10 -9.54 16.29
C GLN A 83 -14.86 -8.21 16.20
N HIS A 84 -14.87 -7.55 15.05
CA HIS A 84 -15.48 -6.23 14.82
C HIS A 84 -16.16 -6.19 13.43
N PRO A 85 -17.25 -6.96 13.23
CA PRO A 85 -17.86 -7.15 11.91
C PRO A 85 -18.46 -5.86 11.34
N ASP A 86 -18.86 -4.92 12.20
CA ASP A 86 -19.49 -3.66 11.80
C ASP A 86 -18.49 -2.52 11.52
N LEU A 87 -17.21 -2.73 11.84
CA LEU A 87 -16.19 -1.72 11.58
C LEU A 87 -15.80 -1.76 10.09
N PRO A 88 -16.04 -0.68 9.30
CA PRO A 88 -15.66 -0.65 7.90
C PRO A 88 -14.16 -0.89 7.71
N LEU A 89 -13.80 -1.78 6.79
CA LEU A 89 -12.43 -2.10 6.41
C LEU A 89 -12.06 -1.39 5.12
N VAL A 90 -11.06 -0.54 5.18
CA VAL A 90 -10.49 0.15 4.02
C VAL A 90 -9.05 -0.31 3.81
N LEU A 91 -8.74 -0.70 2.59
CA LEU A 91 -7.38 -1.05 2.18
C LEU A 91 -6.80 0.10 1.37
N PHE A 92 -5.62 0.56 1.75
CA PHE A 92 -4.84 1.56 1.02
C PHE A 92 -3.53 0.93 0.55
N GLY A 93 -3.17 1.10 -0.72
CA GLY A 93 -1.89 0.59 -1.22
C GLY A 93 -1.16 1.59 -2.10
N HIS A 94 0.16 1.73 -1.88
CA HIS A 94 1.02 2.57 -2.70
C HIS A 94 1.88 1.71 -3.62
N SER A 95 1.83 1.96 -4.94
CA SER A 95 2.63 1.26 -5.96
C SER A 95 2.42 -0.27 -5.87
N MET A 96 3.47 -1.07 -5.66
CA MET A 96 3.36 -2.52 -5.40
C MET A 96 2.32 -2.84 -4.30
N GLY A 97 2.27 -2.01 -3.26
CA GLY A 97 1.28 -2.16 -2.18
C GLY A 97 -0.17 -2.02 -2.67
N GLY A 98 -0.43 -1.29 -3.76
CA GLY A 98 -1.75 -1.19 -4.40
C GLY A 98 -2.20 -2.53 -4.99
N LEU A 99 -1.31 -3.23 -5.68
CA LEU A 99 -1.57 -4.57 -6.22
C LEU A 99 -1.76 -5.61 -5.11
N LEU A 100 -0.95 -5.53 -4.06
CA LEU A 100 -1.10 -6.41 -2.89
C LEU A 100 -2.42 -6.15 -2.16
N ALA A 101 -2.80 -4.87 -1.97
CA ALA A 101 -4.07 -4.48 -1.36
C ALA A 101 -5.27 -5.00 -2.18
N GLN A 102 -5.20 -4.93 -3.52
CA GLN A 102 -6.21 -5.51 -4.40
C GLN A 102 -6.33 -7.02 -4.21
N LEU A 103 -5.21 -7.75 -4.22
CA LEU A 103 -5.24 -9.19 -3.96
C LEU A 103 -5.84 -9.54 -2.60
N VAL A 104 -5.54 -8.74 -1.56
CA VAL A 104 -6.14 -8.90 -0.24
C VAL A 104 -7.64 -8.60 -0.27
N ALA A 105 -8.09 -7.57 -1.00
CA ALA A 105 -9.51 -7.24 -1.15
C ALA A 105 -10.32 -8.36 -1.81
N HIS A 106 -9.71 -9.17 -2.68
CA HIS A 106 -10.35 -10.37 -3.24
C HIS A 106 -10.49 -11.53 -2.24
N ARG A 107 -9.81 -11.46 -1.10
CA ARG A 107 -9.75 -12.53 -0.09
C ARG A 107 -10.51 -12.22 1.18
N VAL A 108 -10.68 -10.94 1.48
CA VAL A 108 -11.44 -10.45 2.63
C VAL A 108 -12.37 -9.33 2.17
N PRO A 109 -13.66 -9.35 2.52
CA PRO A 109 -14.58 -8.28 2.13
C PRO A 109 -14.07 -6.93 2.67
N ALA A 110 -13.61 -6.07 1.77
CA ALA A 110 -13.28 -4.67 2.05
C ALA A 110 -14.46 -3.78 1.68
N ASP A 111 -14.65 -2.70 2.43
CA ASP A 111 -15.69 -1.71 2.16
C ASP A 111 -15.19 -0.66 1.13
N ALA A 112 -13.87 -0.51 1.01
CA ALA A 112 -13.22 0.34 0.01
C ALA A 112 -11.77 -0.09 -0.27
N LEU A 113 -11.31 0.16 -1.50
CA LEU A 113 -9.92 0.07 -1.91
C LEU A 113 -9.44 1.44 -2.39
N VAL A 114 -8.32 1.92 -1.85
CA VAL A 114 -7.64 3.10 -2.34
C VAL A 114 -6.26 2.70 -2.85
N VAL A 115 -5.96 3.00 -4.10
CA VAL A 115 -4.66 2.74 -4.70
C VAL A 115 -3.96 4.06 -5.03
N ALA A 116 -2.68 4.15 -4.80
CA ALA A 116 -1.87 5.33 -5.08
C ALA A 116 -0.67 4.95 -5.94
N ALA A 117 -0.37 5.73 -6.99
CA ALA A 117 0.76 5.49 -7.90
C ALA A 117 0.79 4.04 -8.41
N CYS A 118 -0.36 3.52 -8.81
CA CYS A 118 -0.52 2.12 -9.21
C CYS A 118 -1.42 2.02 -10.44
N PRO A 119 -0.96 1.47 -11.57
CA PRO A 119 -1.82 1.25 -12.72
C PRO A 119 -2.80 0.11 -12.46
N PRO A 120 -3.99 0.11 -13.09
CA PRO A 120 -4.88 -1.03 -13.01
C PRO A 120 -4.22 -2.29 -13.58
N PRO A 121 -4.52 -3.48 -13.05
CA PRO A 121 -3.83 -4.73 -13.38
C PRO A 121 -3.73 -5.06 -14.88
N GLY A 122 -4.78 -4.79 -15.64
CA GLY A 122 -4.82 -5.06 -17.08
C GLY A 122 -4.00 -4.08 -17.95
N ARG A 123 -3.35 -3.11 -17.32
CA ARG A 123 -2.57 -2.05 -18.00
C ARG A 123 -1.12 -2.00 -17.55
N ARG A 124 -0.66 -3.02 -16.86
CA ARG A 124 0.77 -3.18 -16.60
C ARG A 124 1.46 -3.52 -17.90
N ASP A 125 2.41 -2.69 -18.31
CA ASP A 125 3.20 -2.96 -19.48
C ASP A 125 4.06 -4.22 -19.29
N ALA A 126 4.17 -5.03 -20.33
CA ALA A 126 4.99 -6.24 -20.30
C ALA A 126 6.48 -5.94 -20.02
N GLU A 127 6.89 -4.68 -20.17
CA GLU A 127 8.23 -4.19 -19.86
C GLU A 127 8.48 -4.02 -18.35
N ASP A 128 7.41 -3.91 -17.54
CA ASP A 128 7.48 -3.81 -16.07
C ASP A 128 7.40 -5.21 -15.38
N ASP A 129 7.87 -6.24 -16.07
CA ASP A 129 7.75 -7.65 -15.69
C ASP A 129 8.60 -8.09 -14.49
N GLY A 130 8.99 -7.15 -13.63
CA GLY A 130 9.85 -7.49 -12.49
C GLY A 130 11.26 -7.91 -12.93
N ARG A 131 11.76 -7.30 -14.01
CA ARG A 131 13.16 -7.47 -14.42
C ARG A 131 14.06 -7.12 -13.22
N PRO A 132 14.98 -7.99 -12.84
CA PRO A 132 15.96 -7.64 -11.82
C PRO A 132 16.71 -6.37 -12.21
N LEU A 133 16.73 -5.39 -11.33
CA LEU A 133 17.57 -4.21 -11.49
C LEU A 133 19.03 -4.60 -11.22
N ASP A 134 19.96 -3.99 -11.94
CA ASP A 134 21.36 -4.12 -11.62
C ASP A 134 21.70 -3.35 -10.33
N HIS A 135 22.92 -3.52 -9.83
CA HIS A 135 23.35 -2.93 -8.56
C HIS A 135 23.23 -1.39 -8.57
N ASP A 136 23.59 -0.75 -9.68
CA ASP A 136 23.58 0.72 -9.77
C ASP A 136 22.17 1.26 -9.95
N GLU A 137 21.32 0.53 -10.68
CA GLU A 137 19.88 0.82 -10.79
C GLU A 137 19.20 0.74 -9.42
N LEU A 138 19.42 -0.35 -8.68
CA LEU A 138 18.88 -0.51 -7.32
C LEU A 138 19.31 0.64 -6.38
N ARG A 139 20.58 1.01 -6.43
CA ARG A 139 21.09 2.11 -5.60
C ARG A 139 20.43 3.44 -5.95
N ARG A 140 20.25 3.74 -7.25
CA ARG A 140 19.59 4.98 -7.70
C ARG A 140 18.14 5.03 -7.27
N GLU A 141 17.40 3.95 -7.46
CA GLU A 141 15.99 3.86 -7.06
C GLU A 141 15.83 4.05 -5.55
N VAL A 142 16.62 3.33 -4.75
CA VAL A 142 16.57 3.46 -3.28
C VAL A 142 16.96 4.87 -2.84
N ALA A 143 18.00 5.47 -3.43
CA ALA A 143 18.40 6.84 -3.09
C ALA A 143 17.28 7.84 -3.40
N GLY A 144 16.59 7.70 -4.54
CA GLY A 144 15.43 8.51 -4.90
C GLY A 144 14.28 8.37 -3.89
N MET A 145 13.95 7.15 -3.53
CA MET A 145 12.91 6.86 -2.52
C MET A 145 13.21 7.51 -1.16
N LEU A 146 14.45 7.38 -0.69
CA LEU A 146 14.86 7.91 0.61
C LEU A 146 14.86 9.45 0.62
N GLN A 147 15.36 10.07 -0.45
CA GLN A 147 15.41 11.52 -0.60
C GLN A 147 14.03 12.17 -0.79
N ALA A 148 13.06 11.45 -1.36
CA ALA A 148 11.68 11.92 -1.47
C ALA A 148 11.02 12.13 -0.09
N VAL A 149 11.49 11.42 0.93
CA VAL A 149 10.96 11.56 2.30
C VAL A 149 11.60 12.74 3.04
N SER A 150 12.91 12.91 2.93
CA SER A 150 13.67 13.97 3.60
C SER A 150 15.09 14.08 3.02
N PRO A 151 15.68 15.28 2.97
CA PRO A 151 17.11 15.42 2.68
C PRO A 151 17.95 14.59 3.66
N ILE A 152 18.88 13.79 3.14
CA ILE A 152 19.75 12.89 3.91
C ILE A 152 21.20 13.22 3.58
N GLU A 153 22.04 13.29 4.62
CA GLU A 153 23.49 13.45 4.48
C GLU A 153 24.10 12.32 3.63
N PRO A 154 25.06 12.60 2.71
CA PRO A 154 25.55 11.60 1.75
C PRO A 154 26.09 10.31 2.39
N GLY A 155 26.83 10.39 3.50
CA GLY A 155 27.36 9.20 4.18
C GLY A 155 26.27 8.32 4.79
N LEU A 156 25.26 8.91 5.40
CA LEU A 156 24.08 8.20 5.93
C LEU A 156 23.23 7.64 4.80
N LEU A 157 23.12 8.36 3.67
CA LEU A 157 22.39 7.87 2.50
C LEU A 157 22.98 6.57 1.97
N ASP A 158 24.31 6.46 1.86
CA ASP A 158 24.98 5.24 1.40
C ASP A 158 24.72 4.05 2.32
N GLU A 159 24.73 4.25 3.63
CA GLU A 159 24.40 3.20 4.60
C GLU A 159 22.93 2.74 4.45
N LEU A 160 22.00 3.68 4.37
CA LEU A 160 20.57 3.39 4.21
C LEU A 160 20.29 2.70 2.88
N VAL A 161 20.93 3.11 1.79
CA VAL A 161 20.86 2.44 0.50
C VAL A 161 21.34 0.99 0.61
N GLY A 162 22.46 0.75 1.30
CA GLY A 162 22.97 -0.61 1.52
C GLY A 162 21.99 -1.52 2.27
N LEU A 163 21.24 -0.97 3.23
CA LEU A 163 20.23 -1.71 3.98
C LEU A 163 18.93 -1.93 3.19
N THR A 164 18.55 -0.98 2.34
CA THR A 164 17.26 -0.97 1.65
C THR A 164 17.31 -1.68 0.29
N ALA A 165 18.45 -1.66 -0.41
CA ALA A 165 18.57 -2.27 -1.73
C ALA A 165 18.21 -3.78 -1.76
N PRO A 166 18.61 -4.62 -0.79
CA PRO A 166 18.18 -6.02 -0.75
C PRO A 166 16.65 -6.17 -0.59
N VAL A 167 16.02 -5.22 0.13
CA VAL A 167 14.56 -5.20 0.31
C VAL A 167 13.86 -4.87 -1.00
N LEU A 168 14.33 -3.84 -1.72
CA LEU A 168 13.79 -3.46 -3.03
C LEU A 168 13.96 -4.60 -4.05
N ALA A 169 15.13 -5.23 -4.11
CA ALA A 169 15.37 -6.36 -5.00
C ALA A 169 14.38 -7.50 -4.76
N ALA A 170 14.17 -7.87 -3.49
CA ALA A 170 13.22 -8.92 -3.13
C ALA A 170 11.77 -8.54 -3.47
N ASP A 171 11.39 -7.27 -3.33
CA ASP A 171 10.05 -6.80 -3.67
C ASP A 171 9.82 -6.75 -5.18
N ILE A 172 10.85 -6.45 -5.99
CA ILE A 172 10.77 -6.55 -7.46
C ILE A 172 10.55 -8.01 -7.88
N GLU A 173 11.31 -8.96 -7.30
CA GLU A 173 11.09 -10.39 -7.54
C GLU A 173 9.66 -10.82 -7.11
N LEU A 174 9.19 -10.33 -5.98
CA LEU A 174 7.82 -10.59 -5.51
C LEU A 174 6.78 -10.01 -6.48
N LEU A 175 6.99 -8.78 -6.98
CA LEU A 175 6.11 -8.12 -7.93
C LEU A 175 5.99 -8.90 -9.25
N ALA A 176 7.06 -9.56 -9.71
CA ALA A 176 7.04 -10.43 -10.89
C ALA A 176 6.10 -11.65 -10.72
N THR A 177 5.79 -12.05 -9.48
CA THR A 177 4.83 -13.14 -9.20
C THR A 177 3.38 -12.68 -9.16
N TYR A 178 3.11 -11.38 -9.26
CA TYR A 178 1.74 -10.87 -9.28
C TYR A 178 0.96 -11.43 -10.46
N ARG A 179 -0.27 -11.82 -10.22
CA ARG A 179 -1.23 -12.24 -11.25
C ARG A 179 -2.54 -11.50 -11.01
N ALA A 180 -3.00 -10.81 -12.05
CA ALA A 180 -4.26 -10.06 -12.00
C ALA A 180 -5.45 -10.98 -11.69
N PRO A 181 -6.32 -10.59 -10.74
CA PRO A 181 -7.61 -11.28 -10.57
C PRO A 181 -8.45 -11.19 -11.85
N THR A 182 -9.27 -12.21 -12.09
CA THR A 182 -10.13 -12.28 -13.29
C THR A 182 -11.53 -11.74 -13.07
N THR A 183 -11.88 -11.45 -11.83
CA THR A 183 -13.20 -10.94 -11.44
C THR A 183 -13.06 -9.55 -10.82
N PRO A 184 -14.00 -8.63 -11.10
CA PRO A 184 -13.98 -7.32 -10.44
C PRO A 184 -14.33 -7.44 -8.95
N LEU A 185 -13.85 -6.47 -8.16
CA LEU A 185 -14.23 -6.27 -6.77
C LEU A 185 -15.69 -5.78 -6.66
N SER A 186 -16.30 -5.94 -5.49
CA SER A 186 -17.63 -5.39 -5.19
C SER A 186 -17.60 -4.09 -4.39
N CYS A 187 -16.44 -3.64 -3.95
CA CYS A 187 -16.26 -2.39 -3.20
C CYS A 187 -15.83 -1.24 -4.12
N GLY A 188 -16.05 0.00 -3.69
CA GLY A 188 -15.58 1.19 -4.38
C GLY A 188 -14.05 1.24 -4.47
N ILE A 189 -13.53 1.77 -5.59
CA ILE A 189 -12.09 1.96 -5.81
C ILE A 189 -11.80 3.44 -6.04
N TRP A 190 -10.81 3.97 -5.33
CA TRP A 190 -10.27 5.32 -5.53
C TRP A 190 -8.80 5.21 -5.92
N ALA A 191 -8.47 5.69 -7.13
CA ALA A 191 -7.12 5.72 -7.65
C ALA A 191 -6.53 7.13 -7.54
N LEU A 192 -5.40 7.25 -6.87
CA LEU A 192 -4.67 8.51 -6.67
C LEU A 192 -3.35 8.46 -7.46
N TYR A 193 -3.05 9.52 -8.19
CA TYR A 193 -1.83 9.65 -8.97
C TYR A 193 -1.13 10.97 -8.67
N GLY A 194 0.19 11.01 -8.82
CA GLY A 194 0.96 12.26 -8.80
C GLY A 194 0.99 12.91 -10.18
N ASP A 195 0.96 14.24 -10.27
CA ASP A 195 1.10 14.95 -11.55
C ASP A 195 2.52 14.87 -12.14
N GLY A 196 3.50 14.52 -11.30
CA GLY A 196 4.89 14.24 -11.69
C GLY A 196 5.25 12.74 -11.70
N ASP A 197 4.27 11.84 -11.54
CA ASP A 197 4.49 10.38 -11.60
C ASP A 197 4.63 9.95 -13.07
N PRO A 198 5.62 9.11 -13.44
CA PRO A 198 5.67 8.51 -14.77
C PRO A 198 4.47 7.60 -15.08
N ILE A 199 3.78 7.09 -14.06
CA ILE A 199 2.56 6.30 -14.22
C ILE A 199 1.40 7.23 -14.58
N GLU A 200 0.88 7.08 -15.80
CA GLU A 200 -0.28 7.84 -16.25
C GLU A 200 -1.54 7.52 -15.43
N PRO A 201 -2.37 8.53 -15.12
CA PRO A 201 -3.66 8.31 -14.48
C PRO A 201 -4.57 7.46 -15.36
N LEU A 202 -4.87 6.25 -14.91
CA LEU A 202 -5.73 5.29 -15.62
C LEU A 202 -6.96 4.94 -14.79
N PRO A 203 -8.13 4.74 -15.46
CA PRO A 203 -9.37 4.41 -14.77
C PRO A 203 -9.35 2.96 -14.26
N TRP A 204 -9.79 2.77 -13.03
CA TRP A 204 -9.96 1.47 -12.37
C TRP A 204 -11.39 0.90 -12.51
N ALA A 205 -12.20 1.48 -13.40
CA ALA A 205 -13.62 1.09 -13.53
C ALA A 205 -13.85 -0.37 -13.93
N ALA A 206 -12.90 -0.98 -14.63
CA ALA A 206 -12.98 -2.40 -14.99
C ALA A 206 -12.70 -3.34 -13.80
N GLU A 207 -12.08 -2.84 -12.75
CA GLU A 207 -11.63 -3.61 -11.60
C GLU A 207 -12.68 -3.71 -10.47
N THR A 208 -13.83 -3.06 -10.65
CA THR A 208 -14.94 -3.11 -9.68
C THR A 208 -16.31 -3.08 -10.33
N THR A 209 -17.31 -3.69 -9.67
CA THR A 209 -18.73 -3.53 -10.02
C THR A 209 -19.39 -2.34 -9.32
N ALA A 210 -18.66 -1.68 -8.39
CA ALA A 210 -19.11 -0.48 -7.69
C ALA A 210 -18.55 0.79 -8.36
N ALA A 211 -18.57 1.91 -7.65
CA ALA A 211 -18.02 3.17 -8.15
C ALA A 211 -16.47 3.13 -8.20
N ALA A 212 -15.90 3.71 -9.25
CA ALA A 212 -14.47 3.97 -9.33
C ALA A 212 -14.21 5.44 -9.63
N GLU A 213 -13.31 6.07 -8.88
CA GLU A 213 -12.88 7.44 -9.10
C GLU A 213 -11.37 7.50 -9.27
N CYS A 214 -10.90 8.45 -10.10
CA CYS A 214 -9.50 8.76 -10.27
C CYS A 214 -9.24 10.22 -9.89
N ARG A 215 -8.14 10.48 -9.19
CA ARG A 215 -7.70 11.82 -8.78
C ARG A 215 -6.21 11.99 -9.01
N VAL A 216 -5.82 13.18 -9.40
CA VAL A 216 -4.43 13.58 -9.55
C VAL A 216 -4.10 14.59 -8.45
N LEU A 217 -3.03 14.36 -7.73
CA LEU A 217 -2.46 15.21 -6.68
C LEU A 217 -1.10 15.72 -7.16
N SER A 218 -0.61 16.78 -6.54
CA SER A 218 0.74 17.25 -6.85
C SER A 218 1.80 16.38 -6.21
N GLY A 219 2.83 16.01 -6.96
CA GLY A 219 4.00 15.27 -6.52
C GLY A 219 4.45 14.16 -7.48
N SER A 220 5.60 13.56 -7.16
CA SER A 220 6.21 12.46 -7.92
C SER A 220 5.51 11.12 -7.65
N HIS A 221 6.12 10.01 -8.07
CA HIS A 221 5.71 8.65 -7.66
C HIS A 221 5.59 8.50 -6.12
N PHE A 222 6.31 9.32 -5.38
CA PHE A 222 6.34 9.33 -3.92
C PHE A 222 5.45 10.41 -3.28
N PHE A 223 4.46 10.95 -4.00
CA PHE A 223 3.54 11.98 -3.48
C PHE A 223 2.86 11.58 -2.16
N VAL A 224 2.73 10.28 -1.91
CA VAL A 224 2.19 9.73 -0.66
C VAL A 224 3.03 10.13 0.55
N GLN A 225 4.35 10.23 0.38
CA GLN A 225 5.32 10.64 1.39
C GLN A 225 5.63 12.14 1.32
N GLU A 226 5.66 12.71 0.13
CA GLU A 226 5.95 14.14 -0.11
C GLU A 226 4.81 15.05 0.40
N SER A 227 3.55 14.60 0.19
CA SER A 227 2.35 15.39 0.48
C SER A 227 1.31 14.61 1.29
N PRO A 228 1.66 14.03 2.46
CA PRO A 228 0.79 13.14 3.21
C PRO A 228 -0.51 13.79 3.65
N ARG A 229 -0.52 15.11 3.92
CA ARG A 229 -1.74 15.87 4.27
C ARG A 229 -2.74 15.94 3.12
N ALA A 230 -2.27 16.10 1.87
CA ALA A 230 -3.12 16.10 0.69
C ALA A 230 -3.75 14.72 0.47
N VAL A 231 -2.95 13.65 0.60
CA VAL A 231 -3.44 12.27 0.48
C VAL A 231 -4.47 11.96 1.58
N VAL A 232 -4.21 12.32 2.83
CA VAL A 232 -5.16 12.11 3.93
C VAL A 232 -6.45 12.93 3.73
N ALA A 233 -6.37 14.14 3.17
CA ALA A 233 -7.55 14.92 2.83
C ALA A 233 -8.42 14.21 1.77
N GLU A 234 -7.80 13.63 0.74
CA GLU A 234 -8.52 12.81 -0.25
C GLU A 234 -9.11 11.53 0.36
N LEU A 235 -8.37 10.84 1.22
CA LEU A 235 -8.91 9.68 1.96
C LEU A 235 -10.17 10.07 2.76
N ARG A 236 -10.14 11.19 3.45
CA ARG A 236 -11.32 11.68 4.20
C ARG A 236 -12.50 11.98 3.28
N ARG A 237 -12.25 12.56 2.12
CA ARG A 237 -13.28 12.88 1.11
C ARG A 237 -13.91 11.59 0.56
N CYS A 238 -13.12 10.68 0.06
CA CYS A 238 -13.61 9.47 -0.61
C CYS A 238 -14.23 8.45 0.37
N LEU A 239 -13.83 8.44 1.63
CA LEU A 239 -14.33 7.49 2.63
C LEU A 239 -15.51 8.01 3.46
N THR A 240 -15.94 9.27 3.27
CA THR A 240 -17.15 9.81 3.92
C THR A 240 -18.40 8.98 3.62
N PRO A 241 -18.67 8.55 2.36
CA PRO A 241 -19.82 7.69 2.03
C PRO A 241 -19.76 6.31 2.69
N VAL A 242 -18.56 5.74 2.84
CA VAL A 242 -18.35 4.42 3.46
C VAL A 242 -18.79 4.41 4.93
N ARG A 243 -18.57 5.54 5.63
CA ARG A 243 -18.97 5.73 7.04
C ARG A 243 -20.49 5.90 7.22
N GLY A 244 -21.17 6.45 6.21
CA GLY A 244 -22.62 6.73 6.25
C GLY A 244 -23.52 5.57 5.79
N GLY A 245 -22.97 4.52 5.25
CA GLY A 245 -23.70 3.48 4.52
C GLY A 245 -24.38 2.37 5.36
N LYS A 246 -24.42 2.50 6.68
CA LYS A 246 -25.18 1.59 7.57
C LYS A 246 -26.18 2.41 8.40
N ALA A 247 -27.24 2.88 7.72
CA ALA A 247 -28.48 3.28 8.34
C ALA A 247 -29.54 2.22 8.05
#